data_18c6dcc7fcc57971c7220a2cda2e439b
#
_entry.id   18c6dcc7fcc57971c7220a2cda2e439b
#
_cell.length_a   1.000
_cell.length_b   1.000
_cell.length_c   1.000
_cell.angle_alpha   90.00
_cell.angle_beta   90.00
_cell.angle_gamma   90.00
#
_symmetry.space_group_name_H-M   'P 1'
#
loop_
_entity.id
_entity.type
_entity.pdbx_description
1 polymer ?
#
loop_
_entity_poly.entity_id
_entity_poly.type
_entity_poly.pdbx_seq_one_letter_code
_entity_poly.pdbx_strand_id
1 'polypeptide(L)'
;MVRGPVQTAPGAKNATIRRELFGSGIGVMHFEQFGLAFDYPDSWSVDTTDSAGGHAAVTVYSPEGAFWSVSAHAPGGEAQELSAAVVGQMRDEYRDLDSESASDTVAGQTLPGYDINFLCLDLTNTAAVRTLETPDAIYLFFCQAEDREWERISHVFAAMTTSFVTSLAG
;
A
#
# COMPACT_ATOMS: atom_id res chain seq x y z
N MET A 1 15.19 -4.69 -23.11
CA MET A 1 15.99 -4.04 -22.06
C MET A 1 15.05 -3.42 -21.03
N VAL A 2 14.97 -4.03 -19.86
CA VAL A 2 14.14 -3.50 -18.79
C VAL A 2 14.92 -2.36 -18.13
N ARG A 3 14.43 -1.14 -18.27
CA ARG A 3 14.99 -0.04 -17.49
C ARG A 3 14.47 -0.16 -16.06
N GLY A 4 15.38 -0.20 -15.08
CA GLY A 4 15.03 -0.10 -13.67
C GLY A 4 14.27 1.20 -13.37
N PRO A 5 13.67 1.31 -12.18
CA PRO A 5 12.91 2.52 -11.82
C PRO A 5 13.79 3.76 -11.97
N VAL A 6 13.24 4.77 -12.63
CA VAL A 6 13.93 6.06 -12.76
C VAL A 6 13.94 6.72 -11.38
N GLN A 7 15.10 6.70 -10.75
CA GLN A 7 15.29 7.38 -9.47
C GLN A 7 15.56 8.85 -9.75
N THR A 8 14.56 9.69 -9.53
CA THR A 8 14.76 11.13 -9.57
C THR A 8 15.08 11.62 -8.15
N ALA A 9 16.20 12.32 -7.99
CA ALA A 9 16.51 12.97 -6.73
C ALA A 9 15.46 14.06 -6.44
N PRO A 10 14.81 14.06 -5.28
CA PRO A 10 13.82 15.08 -4.96
C PRO A 10 14.48 16.44 -4.71
N GLY A 11 13.79 17.52 -5.10
CA GLY A 11 14.18 18.87 -4.69
C GLY A 11 14.10 19.04 -3.17
N ALA A 12 14.84 19.99 -2.61
CA ALA A 12 15.00 20.18 -1.17
C ALA A 12 13.67 20.32 -0.39
N LYS A 13 12.65 20.95 -0.98
CA LYS A 13 11.31 21.09 -0.34
C LYS A 13 10.58 19.75 -0.23
N ASN A 14 10.71 18.91 -1.26
CA ASN A 14 10.09 17.57 -1.26
C ASN A 14 10.79 16.64 -0.26
N ALA A 15 12.08 16.80 -0.03
CA ALA A 15 12.82 16.03 0.95
C ALA A 15 12.37 16.29 2.38
N THR A 16 12.00 17.55 2.73
CA THR A 16 11.49 17.89 4.05
C THR A 16 10.12 17.27 4.31
N ILE A 17 9.19 17.38 3.32
CA ILE A 17 7.85 16.78 3.42
C ILE A 17 7.97 15.26 3.56
N ARG A 18 8.87 14.61 2.81
CA ARG A 18 9.11 13.16 2.88
C ARG A 18 9.59 12.72 4.27
N ARG A 19 10.48 13.51 4.89
CA ARG A 19 10.96 13.20 6.25
C ARG A 19 9.85 13.26 7.29
N GLU A 20 8.92 14.19 7.14
CA GLU A 20 7.77 14.30 8.04
C GLU A 20 6.83 13.11 7.93
N LEU A 21 6.59 12.60 6.70
CA LEU A 21 5.70 11.45 6.47
C LEU A 21 6.30 10.14 7.00
N PHE A 22 7.58 9.88 6.76
CA PHE A 22 8.22 8.58 7.06
C PHE A 22 8.96 8.55 8.41
N GLY A 23 9.17 9.70 9.03
CA GLY A 23 9.93 9.82 10.26
C GLY A 23 11.37 10.30 10.02
N SER A 24 11.98 10.89 11.05
CA SER A 24 13.36 11.37 10.99
C SER A 24 14.35 10.21 10.90
N GLY A 25 15.39 10.35 10.07
CA GLY A 25 16.45 9.37 9.95
C GLY A 25 16.17 8.22 8.99
N ILE A 26 14.99 8.19 8.32
CA ILE A 26 14.67 7.16 7.31
C ILE A 26 15.01 7.71 5.93
N GLY A 27 15.85 6.98 5.18
CA GLY A 27 16.10 7.24 3.77
C GLY A 27 14.87 6.86 2.94
N VAL A 28 14.51 7.68 1.96
CA VAL A 28 13.30 7.49 1.16
C VAL A 28 13.67 7.41 -0.31
N MET A 29 13.11 6.40 -0.99
CA MET A 29 13.23 6.19 -2.43
C MET A 29 11.90 6.51 -3.11
N HIS A 30 11.96 6.86 -4.39
CA HIS A 30 10.78 7.10 -5.21
C HIS A 30 10.61 6.00 -6.24
N PHE A 31 9.41 5.42 -6.30
CA PHE A 31 9.01 4.47 -7.32
C PHE A 31 8.09 5.15 -8.35
N GLU A 32 8.36 4.92 -9.64
CA GLU A 32 7.49 5.42 -10.69
C GLU A 32 7.56 4.47 -11.89
N GLN A 33 6.59 3.58 -11.99
CA GLN A 33 6.44 2.61 -13.08
C GLN A 33 4.97 2.21 -13.22
N PHE A 34 4.57 1.77 -14.40
CA PHE A 34 3.22 1.24 -14.67
C PHE A 34 2.08 2.23 -14.36
N GLY A 35 2.36 3.53 -14.38
CA GLY A 35 1.39 4.55 -13.97
C GLY A 35 1.21 4.68 -12.46
N LEU A 36 2.04 4.00 -11.67
CA LEU A 36 2.02 4.06 -10.21
C LEU A 36 3.23 4.83 -9.71
N ALA A 37 3.02 5.79 -8.81
CA ALA A 37 4.10 6.59 -8.25
C ALA A 37 3.91 6.76 -6.73
N PHE A 38 4.94 6.44 -5.97
CA PHE A 38 4.92 6.57 -4.52
C PHE A 38 6.34 6.58 -3.95
N ASP A 39 6.45 7.01 -2.71
CA ASP A 39 7.71 6.97 -1.97
C ASP A 39 7.71 5.81 -0.98
N TYR A 40 8.86 5.23 -0.73
CA TYR A 40 9.02 4.09 0.19
C TYR A 40 10.39 4.14 0.87
N PRO A 41 10.56 3.48 2.05
CA PRO A 41 11.87 3.44 2.72
C PRO A 41 12.92 2.72 1.89
N ASP A 42 14.14 3.25 1.83
CA ASP A 42 15.23 2.69 1.03
C ASP A 42 15.68 1.30 1.51
N SER A 43 15.38 0.93 2.75
CA SER A 43 15.66 -0.40 3.30
C SER A 43 14.63 -1.46 2.94
N TRP A 44 13.50 -1.06 2.33
CA TRP A 44 12.45 -1.99 1.92
C TRP A 44 12.67 -2.44 0.46
N SER A 45 12.15 -3.63 0.11
CA SER A 45 12.31 -4.23 -1.21
C SER A 45 11.06 -4.12 -2.06
N VAL A 46 11.21 -3.74 -3.32
CA VAL A 46 10.08 -3.61 -4.26
C VAL A 46 9.97 -4.86 -5.14
N ASP A 47 8.76 -5.40 -5.24
CA ASP A 47 8.44 -6.52 -6.13
C ASP A 47 7.38 -6.09 -7.13
N THR A 48 7.71 -6.19 -8.41
CA THR A 48 6.83 -5.83 -9.53
C THR A 48 6.34 -7.07 -10.31
N THR A 49 6.56 -8.26 -9.80
CA THR A 49 6.25 -9.53 -10.48
C THR A 49 4.78 -9.62 -10.89
N ASP A 50 3.87 -9.13 -10.05
CA ASP A 50 2.43 -9.17 -10.32
C ASP A 50 2.02 -8.28 -11.49
N SER A 51 2.87 -7.34 -11.92
CA SER A 51 2.61 -6.49 -13.09
C SER A 51 2.81 -7.23 -14.41
N ALA A 52 3.42 -8.42 -14.40
CA ALA A 52 3.71 -9.18 -15.62
C ALA A 52 2.46 -9.66 -16.37
N GLY A 53 1.30 -9.75 -15.71
CA GLY A 53 0.03 -10.17 -16.29
C GLY A 53 -0.82 -9.06 -16.92
N GLY A 54 -0.28 -7.86 -17.06
CA GLY A 54 -1.01 -6.71 -17.62
C GLY A 54 -1.76 -5.87 -16.61
N HIS A 55 -1.72 -6.22 -15.33
CA HIS A 55 -2.25 -5.41 -14.23
C HIS A 55 -1.12 -4.58 -13.64
N ALA A 56 -1.37 -3.29 -13.44
CA ALA A 56 -0.44 -2.46 -12.69
C ALA A 56 -0.55 -2.82 -11.21
N ALA A 57 0.45 -3.52 -10.68
CA ALA A 57 0.49 -3.95 -9.28
C ALA A 57 1.92 -3.97 -8.78
N VAL A 58 2.13 -3.45 -7.57
CA VAL A 58 3.45 -3.38 -6.92
C VAL A 58 3.31 -3.72 -5.46
N THR A 59 4.24 -4.54 -4.94
CA THR A 59 4.32 -4.87 -3.51
C THR A 59 5.68 -4.42 -2.97
N VAL A 60 5.69 -3.84 -1.79
CA VAL A 60 6.91 -3.39 -1.10
C VAL A 60 7.00 -4.12 0.23
N TYR A 61 8.12 -4.80 0.47
CA TYR A 61 8.35 -5.63 1.67
C TYR A 61 9.31 -4.95 2.62
N SER A 62 8.96 -4.98 3.91
CA SER A 62 9.88 -4.58 4.96
C SER A 62 10.96 -5.65 5.16
N PRO A 63 12.09 -5.34 5.83
CA PRO A 63 13.10 -6.34 6.15
C PRO A 63 12.59 -7.51 7.00
N GLU A 64 11.55 -7.29 7.81
CA GLU A 64 10.98 -8.30 8.70
C GLU A 64 9.79 -9.07 8.10
N GLY A 65 9.39 -8.76 6.86
CA GLY A 65 8.36 -9.51 6.15
C GLY A 65 6.98 -8.85 6.12
N ALA A 66 6.80 -7.68 6.69
CA ALA A 66 5.59 -6.90 6.47
C ALA A 66 5.55 -6.41 5.02
N PHE A 67 4.36 -6.12 4.50
CA PHE A 67 4.27 -5.60 3.14
C PHE A 67 3.11 -4.62 2.95
N TRP A 68 3.29 -3.77 1.96
CA TRP A 68 2.30 -2.83 1.45
C TRP A 68 2.22 -3.01 -0.07
N SER A 69 1.01 -3.01 -0.61
CA SER A 69 0.82 -3.12 -2.05
C SER A 69 -0.23 -2.14 -2.56
N VAL A 70 -0.07 -1.77 -3.82
CA VAL A 70 -1.07 -1.02 -4.57
C VAL A 70 -1.28 -1.69 -5.92
N SER A 71 -2.54 -1.79 -6.34
CA SER A 71 -2.90 -2.29 -7.67
C SER A 71 -3.97 -1.41 -8.30
N ALA A 72 -3.91 -1.29 -9.63
CA ALA A 72 -4.87 -0.53 -10.41
C ALA A 72 -5.82 -1.48 -11.11
N HIS A 73 -7.11 -1.23 -11.01
CA HIS A 73 -8.19 -2.01 -11.61
C HIS A 73 -9.01 -1.12 -12.54
N ALA A 74 -9.73 -1.74 -13.50
CA ALA A 74 -10.53 -1.02 -14.48
C ALA A 74 -11.54 -0.09 -13.80
N PRO A 75 -11.73 1.14 -14.32
CA PRO A 75 -12.71 2.07 -13.78
C PRO A 75 -14.15 1.59 -14.06
N GLY A 76 -15.10 2.11 -13.29
CA GLY A 76 -16.52 1.79 -13.47
C GLY A 76 -17.00 0.53 -12.76
N GLY A 77 -16.10 -0.25 -12.13
CA GLY A 77 -16.47 -1.36 -11.27
C GLY A 77 -16.84 -0.89 -9.87
N GLU A 78 -17.13 -1.83 -8.98
CA GLU A 78 -17.46 -1.52 -7.60
C GLU A 78 -16.27 -1.76 -6.67
N ALA A 79 -15.73 -0.68 -6.10
CA ALA A 79 -14.61 -0.74 -5.17
C ALA A 79 -14.95 -1.61 -3.95
N GLN A 80 -16.18 -1.55 -3.47
CA GLN A 80 -16.68 -2.37 -2.36
C GLN A 80 -16.52 -3.86 -2.65
N GLU A 81 -16.82 -4.31 -3.87
CA GLU A 81 -16.66 -5.71 -4.25
C GLU A 81 -15.20 -6.15 -4.28
N LEU A 82 -14.30 -5.27 -4.74
CA LEU A 82 -12.87 -5.56 -4.74
C LEU A 82 -12.33 -5.76 -3.31
N SER A 83 -12.67 -4.87 -2.40
CA SER A 83 -12.21 -4.99 -1.01
C SER A 83 -12.85 -6.19 -0.30
N ALA A 84 -14.13 -6.45 -0.55
CA ALA A 84 -14.82 -7.62 0.00
C ALA A 84 -14.22 -8.93 -0.52
N ALA A 85 -13.79 -8.98 -1.79
CA ALA A 85 -13.14 -10.15 -2.36
C ALA A 85 -11.79 -10.46 -1.68
N VAL A 86 -11.03 -9.44 -1.32
CA VAL A 86 -9.78 -9.62 -0.56
C VAL A 86 -10.07 -10.26 0.79
N VAL A 87 -11.06 -9.75 1.52
CA VAL A 87 -11.47 -10.32 2.82
C VAL A 87 -11.94 -11.77 2.65
N GLY A 88 -12.72 -12.06 1.60
CA GLY A 88 -13.21 -13.41 1.31
C GLY A 88 -12.08 -14.40 1.05
N GLN A 89 -11.07 -14.01 0.27
CA GLN A 89 -9.90 -14.84 0.01
C GLN A 89 -9.11 -15.11 1.29
N MET A 90 -8.97 -14.11 2.15
CA MET A 90 -8.29 -14.27 3.42
C MET A 90 -9.06 -15.21 4.36
N ARG A 91 -10.40 -15.15 4.37
CA ARG A 91 -11.22 -16.07 5.18
C ARG A 91 -11.07 -17.52 4.75
N ASP A 92 -10.85 -17.77 3.47
CA ASP A 92 -10.62 -19.11 2.96
C ASP A 92 -9.24 -19.66 3.41
N GLU A 93 -8.28 -18.79 3.60
CA GLU A 93 -6.92 -19.14 3.99
C GLU A 93 -6.71 -19.18 5.51
N TYR A 94 -7.37 -18.28 6.24
CA TYR A 94 -7.23 -18.13 7.69
C TYR A 94 -8.57 -18.34 8.39
N ARG A 95 -8.67 -19.37 9.24
CA ARG A 95 -9.94 -19.78 9.87
C ARG A 95 -10.51 -18.77 10.85
N ASP A 96 -9.65 -18.18 11.68
CA ASP A 96 -10.05 -17.27 12.75
C ASP A 96 -9.72 -15.83 12.34
N LEU A 97 -10.45 -15.35 11.34
CA LEU A 97 -10.27 -14.01 10.83
C LEU A 97 -11.43 -13.12 11.26
N ASP A 98 -11.08 -11.99 11.89
CA ASP A 98 -12.01 -10.92 12.18
C ASP A 98 -11.82 -9.78 11.19
N SER A 99 -12.90 -9.22 10.70
CA SER A 99 -12.87 -8.04 9.85
C SER A 99 -13.95 -7.06 10.26
N GLU A 100 -13.66 -5.78 10.13
CA GLU A 100 -14.64 -4.72 10.36
C GLU A 100 -14.46 -3.63 9.30
N SER A 101 -15.57 -2.98 8.94
CA SER A 101 -15.55 -1.86 8.01
C SER A 101 -14.73 -0.71 8.61
N ALA A 102 -13.90 -0.10 7.79
CA ALA A 102 -13.06 1.01 8.19
C ALA A 102 -12.87 1.96 7.02
N SER A 103 -12.45 3.18 7.30
CA SER A 103 -12.07 4.13 6.26
C SER A 103 -10.97 5.04 6.79
N ASP A 104 -10.14 5.53 5.87
CA ASP A 104 -9.12 6.52 6.17
C ASP A 104 -9.34 7.76 5.32
N THR A 105 -8.96 8.92 5.84
CA THR A 105 -8.87 10.14 5.07
C THR A 105 -7.40 10.39 4.74
N VAL A 106 -7.07 10.39 3.46
CA VAL A 106 -5.69 10.50 2.97
C VAL A 106 -5.66 11.61 1.92
N ALA A 107 -4.85 12.65 2.16
CA ALA A 107 -4.71 13.80 1.26
C ALA A 107 -6.07 14.37 0.79
N GLY A 108 -7.03 14.46 1.70
CA GLY A 108 -8.38 14.96 1.40
C GLY A 108 -9.33 13.96 0.75
N GLN A 109 -8.88 12.74 0.48
CA GLN A 109 -9.69 11.67 -0.11
C GLN A 109 -10.11 10.66 0.96
N THR A 110 -11.33 10.13 0.85
CA THR A 110 -11.81 9.06 1.72
C THR A 110 -11.54 7.71 1.05
N LEU A 111 -10.82 6.84 1.75
CA LEU A 111 -10.49 5.49 1.30
C LEU A 111 -11.24 4.47 2.17
N PRO A 112 -12.36 3.92 1.70
CA PRO A 112 -13.08 2.89 2.44
C PRO A 112 -12.45 1.51 2.30
N GLY A 113 -12.79 0.62 3.20
CA GLY A 113 -12.35 -0.76 3.16
C GLY A 113 -12.59 -1.50 4.47
N TYR A 114 -11.62 -2.31 4.87
CA TYR A 114 -11.71 -3.17 6.07
C TYR A 114 -10.39 -3.22 6.82
N ASP A 115 -10.50 -3.28 8.14
CA ASP A 115 -9.41 -3.69 9.01
C ASP A 115 -9.59 -5.17 9.32
N ILE A 116 -8.48 -5.91 9.34
CA ILE A 116 -8.48 -7.37 9.42
C ILE A 116 -7.49 -7.81 10.49
N ASN A 117 -7.93 -8.75 11.34
CA ASN A 117 -7.05 -9.38 12.34
C ASN A 117 -7.17 -10.90 12.18
N PHE A 118 -6.02 -11.58 12.19
CA PHE A 118 -6.00 -13.03 11.97
C PHE A 118 -4.76 -13.67 12.59
N LEU A 119 -4.79 -15.01 12.70
CA LEU A 119 -3.65 -15.82 13.15
C LEU A 119 -2.93 -16.41 11.95
N CYS A 120 -1.62 -16.27 11.91
CA CYS A 120 -0.75 -16.89 10.93
C CYS A 120 0.47 -17.44 11.67
N LEU A 121 0.71 -18.77 11.59
CA LEU A 121 1.83 -19.44 12.25
C LEU A 121 1.87 -19.12 13.77
N ASP A 122 0.70 -19.18 14.43
CA ASP A 122 0.50 -18.88 15.85
C ASP A 122 0.82 -17.44 16.29
N LEU A 123 1.00 -16.54 15.32
CA LEU A 123 1.19 -15.11 15.58
C LEU A 123 -0.05 -14.32 15.15
N THR A 124 -0.41 -13.32 15.96
CA THR A 124 -1.46 -12.39 15.58
C THR A 124 -0.95 -11.39 14.55
N ASN A 125 -1.74 -11.20 13.51
CA ASN A 125 -1.42 -10.31 12.40
C ASN A 125 -2.53 -9.29 12.20
N THR A 126 -2.16 -8.11 11.71
CA THR A 126 -3.08 -7.07 11.31
C THR A 126 -2.89 -6.76 9.83
N ALA A 127 -4.00 -6.62 9.11
CA ALA A 127 -3.99 -6.18 7.72
C ALA A 127 -5.06 -5.11 7.53
N ALA A 128 -4.89 -4.33 6.47
CA ALA A 128 -5.89 -3.34 6.06
C ALA A 128 -6.00 -3.35 4.54
N VAL A 129 -7.24 -3.29 4.05
CA VAL A 129 -7.54 -3.08 2.64
C VAL A 129 -8.30 -1.78 2.50
N ARG A 130 -7.90 -0.97 1.50
CA ARG A 130 -8.53 0.32 1.19
C ARG A 130 -8.66 0.45 -0.31
N THR A 131 -9.63 1.24 -0.75
CA THR A 131 -9.81 1.53 -2.17
C THR A 131 -9.96 3.03 -2.40
N LEU A 132 -9.55 3.46 -3.59
CA LEU A 132 -9.76 4.83 -4.07
C LEU A 132 -10.26 4.76 -5.50
N GLU A 133 -11.47 5.26 -5.74
CA GLU A 133 -12.03 5.37 -7.09
C GLU A 133 -11.61 6.68 -7.73
N THR A 134 -11.13 6.60 -8.97
CA THR A 134 -10.84 7.74 -9.83
C THR A 134 -11.49 7.52 -11.18
N PRO A 135 -11.61 8.55 -12.04
CA PRO A 135 -12.13 8.33 -13.40
C PRO A 135 -11.30 7.35 -14.23
N ASP A 136 -10.02 7.20 -13.92
CA ASP A 136 -9.10 6.37 -14.71
C ASP A 136 -8.96 4.94 -14.19
N ALA A 137 -9.14 4.73 -12.89
CA ALA A 137 -8.92 3.42 -12.28
C ALA A 137 -9.53 3.34 -10.87
N ILE A 138 -9.70 2.12 -10.39
CA ILE A 138 -9.93 1.84 -8.97
C ILE A 138 -8.58 1.33 -8.42
N TYR A 139 -8.01 2.06 -7.46
CA TYR A 139 -6.78 1.65 -6.79
C TYR A 139 -7.12 0.87 -5.53
N LEU A 140 -6.46 -0.26 -5.35
CA LEU A 140 -6.61 -1.10 -4.17
C LEU A 140 -5.29 -1.12 -3.41
N PHE A 141 -5.34 -0.75 -2.14
CA PHE A 141 -4.20 -0.76 -1.22
C PHE A 141 -4.38 -1.91 -0.25
N PHE A 142 -3.34 -2.69 -0.04
CA PHE A 142 -3.34 -3.76 0.94
C PHE A 142 -2.04 -3.74 1.70
N CYS A 143 -2.10 -3.81 3.03
CA CYS A 143 -0.92 -3.89 3.86
C CYS A 143 -1.13 -4.89 4.99
N GLN A 144 -0.05 -5.50 5.43
CA GLN A 144 -0.08 -6.57 6.41
C GLN A 144 1.23 -6.63 7.20
N ALA A 145 1.11 -6.87 8.50
CA ALA A 145 2.25 -7.12 9.36
C ALA A 145 1.84 -7.97 10.56
N GLU A 146 2.79 -8.67 11.14
CA GLU A 146 2.64 -9.25 12.47
C GLU A 146 2.44 -8.11 13.47
N ASP A 147 1.64 -8.31 14.51
CA ASP A 147 1.18 -7.21 15.38
C ASP A 147 2.29 -6.37 16.00
N ARG A 148 3.41 -6.98 16.38
CA ARG A 148 4.54 -6.23 16.96
C ARG A 148 5.20 -5.33 15.92
N GLU A 149 5.31 -5.80 14.69
CA GLU A 149 5.84 -5.00 13.60
C GLU A 149 4.83 -3.92 13.21
N TRP A 150 3.54 -4.25 13.16
CA TRP A 150 2.48 -3.29 12.86
C TRP A 150 2.56 -2.05 13.76
N GLU A 151 2.73 -2.25 15.07
CA GLU A 151 2.85 -1.15 16.02
C GLU A 151 4.02 -0.21 15.70
N ARG A 152 5.13 -0.77 15.20
CA ARG A 152 6.33 0.01 14.88
C ARG A 152 6.26 0.70 13.51
N ILE A 153 5.63 0.07 12.52
CA ILE A 153 5.76 0.51 11.12
C ILE A 153 4.43 0.90 10.45
N SER A 154 3.29 0.84 11.12
CA SER A 154 2.00 1.21 10.50
C SER A 154 2.00 2.64 9.95
N HIS A 155 2.73 3.54 10.58
CA HIS A 155 2.89 4.91 10.08
C HIS A 155 3.63 4.96 8.73
N VAL A 156 4.49 3.98 8.44
CA VAL A 156 5.17 3.87 7.14
C VAL A 156 4.18 3.48 6.06
N PHE A 157 3.28 2.52 6.35
CA PHE A 157 2.20 2.18 5.42
C PHE A 157 1.33 3.40 5.10
N ALA A 158 0.95 4.17 6.12
CA ALA A 158 0.16 5.39 5.94
C ALA A 158 0.92 6.42 5.08
N ALA A 159 2.22 6.57 5.30
CA ALA A 159 3.05 7.49 4.51
C ALA A 159 3.15 7.06 3.05
N MET A 160 3.28 5.76 2.77
CA MET A 160 3.32 5.23 1.41
C MET A 160 2.00 5.48 0.68
N THR A 161 0.87 5.20 1.34
CA THR A 161 -0.45 5.47 0.78
C THR A 161 -0.65 6.96 0.53
N THR A 162 -0.24 7.82 1.46
CA THR A 162 -0.33 9.28 1.31
C THR A 162 0.49 9.76 0.12
N SER A 163 1.72 9.26 -0.04
CA SER A 163 2.57 9.65 -1.16
C SER A 163 1.95 9.24 -2.49
N PHE A 164 1.35 8.05 -2.56
CA PHE A 164 0.67 7.56 -3.75
C PHE A 164 -0.54 8.45 -4.11
N VAL A 165 -1.43 8.69 -3.15
CA VAL A 165 -2.64 9.49 -3.38
C VAL A 165 -2.25 10.92 -3.79
N THR A 166 -1.24 11.49 -3.16
CA THR A 166 -0.73 12.82 -3.50
C THR A 166 -0.20 12.86 -4.94
N SER A 167 0.44 11.78 -5.41
CA SER A 167 0.97 11.70 -6.78
C SER A 167 -0.12 11.75 -7.84
N LEU A 168 -1.33 11.28 -7.53
CA LEU A 168 -2.46 11.30 -8.46
C LEU A 168 -3.01 12.71 -8.70
N ALA A 169 -2.83 13.63 -7.75
CA ALA A 169 -3.33 15.00 -7.84
C ALA A 169 -2.38 15.93 -8.60
N GLY A 170 -1.17 15.49 -8.84
CA GLY A 170 -0.15 16.24 -9.55
C GLY A 170 0.14 15.71 -10.92
#